data_adb2358186559f98d1e70afd0b068286
#
_entry.id   adb2358186559f98d1e70afd0b068286
#
_cell.length_a   1.000
_cell.length_b   1.000
_cell.length_c   1.000
_cell.angle_alpha   90.00
_cell.angle_beta   90.00
_cell.angle_gamma   90.00
#
_symmetry.space_group_name_H-M   'P 1'
#
loop_
_entity.id
_entity.type
_entity.pdbx_description
1 polymer ?
#
loop_
_entity_poly.entity_id
_entity_poly.type
_entity_poly.pdbx_seq_one_letter_code
_entity_poly.pdbx_strand_id
1 'polypeptide(L)'
;MDENYFLLFKTADAEKRAWRNLNSQRRSVVTPIVELSRGKKKRNAGKDKAGKPLTAEQLLSTFGVYGFERNWQSSLEAMRDCDWFFLDLTREPSLSCAEIEALGNSANGYEKWTRFVFDRRKEGLKLKPTLLVNPAEDDDEAKYVSDLKAQFSAFSKGFKEIAYRVAVTEDDEFLFDLLSLKPEIDAFRNEGGRFFIILDHEYVRPGNGLVHAKRTAQVISSIYAELGDVEVVVLATSFPKSVTDVGDEEHDIFRVEEIYLYEEVKKTHTGVKYGDYGSINPIRNDEIIITQGWRPRIDFVSRHDGMHTYYFREKRKVVGTKEVVVKGEKKTKNVLAPYSVHYQSVATKVMGLAPYYQTVTASWGNDEIIAAAGGAVGSNSPSHWISVRMEIHISQVLKYFGCDPI
;
A
#
# COMPACT_ATOMS: atom_id res chain seq x y z
N MET A 1 4.31 -21.35 10.88
CA MET A 1 3.81 -20.90 9.56
C MET A 1 4.93 -20.10 8.93
N ASP A 2 5.37 -20.50 7.76
CA ASP A 2 6.37 -19.73 7.05
C ASP A 2 5.73 -18.41 6.62
N GLU A 3 6.28 -17.30 7.09
CA GLU A 3 5.85 -15.94 6.78
C GLU A 3 6.25 -15.62 5.33
N ASN A 4 5.42 -16.04 4.37
CA ASN A 4 5.83 -16.03 2.97
C ASN A 4 5.24 -14.90 2.13
N TYR A 5 4.21 -14.18 2.64
CA TYR A 5 3.59 -13.09 1.93
C TYR A 5 3.49 -11.83 2.79
N PHE A 6 4.25 -10.80 2.42
CA PHE A 6 4.25 -9.49 3.06
C PHE A 6 3.41 -8.52 2.25
N LEU A 7 2.41 -7.92 2.87
CA LEU A 7 1.51 -6.96 2.23
C LEU A 7 1.74 -5.57 2.81
N LEU A 8 2.34 -4.69 2.02
CA LEU A 8 2.39 -3.27 2.38
C LEU A 8 1.06 -2.61 2.04
N PHE A 9 0.44 -2.02 3.03
CA PHE A 9 -0.70 -1.17 2.78
C PHE A 9 -0.63 0.13 3.58
N LYS A 10 -1.06 1.17 2.91
CA LYS A 10 -1.14 2.51 3.46
C LYS A 10 -2.45 2.66 4.22
N THR A 11 -2.56 3.66 5.05
CA THR A 11 -3.73 3.85 5.90
C THR A 11 -4.94 4.46 5.16
N ALA A 12 -5.14 4.12 3.87
CA ALA A 12 -6.28 4.60 3.09
C ALA A 12 -7.56 3.78 3.31
N ASP A 13 -8.72 4.39 3.06
CA ASP A 13 -10.03 3.74 3.29
C ASP A 13 -10.27 2.51 2.40
N ALA A 14 -9.71 2.52 1.19
CA ALA A 14 -9.84 1.40 0.26
C ALA A 14 -9.08 0.16 0.78
N GLU A 15 -7.87 0.36 1.26
CA GLU A 15 -6.99 -0.69 1.78
C GLU A 15 -7.54 -1.28 3.08
N LYS A 16 -7.98 -0.41 4.01
CA LYS A 16 -8.66 -0.85 5.23
C LYS A 16 -9.91 -1.67 4.95
N ARG A 17 -10.68 -1.30 3.92
CA ARG A 17 -11.87 -2.07 3.51
C ARG A 17 -11.48 -3.41 2.90
N ALA A 18 -10.48 -3.46 2.02
CA ALA A 18 -9.99 -4.71 1.45
C ALA A 18 -9.56 -5.67 2.56
N TRP A 19 -8.75 -5.20 3.50
CA TRP A 19 -8.30 -5.99 4.63
C TRP A 19 -9.43 -6.55 5.50
N ARG A 20 -10.44 -5.71 5.84
CA ARG A 20 -11.59 -6.15 6.65
C ARG A 20 -12.46 -7.19 5.95
N ASN A 21 -12.54 -7.15 4.63
CA ASN A 21 -13.33 -8.10 3.83
C ASN A 21 -12.52 -9.33 3.39
N LEU A 22 -11.20 -9.31 3.55
CA LEU A 22 -10.38 -10.50 3.35
C LEU A 22 -10.75 -11.54 4.41
N ASN A 23 -10.97 -12.78 3.98
CA ASN A 23 -11.30 -13.89 4.87
C ASN A 23 -10.26 -14.04 5.99
N SER A 24 -10.71 -14.36 7.22
CA SER A 24 -9.83 -14.46 8.39
C SER A 24 -8.72 -15.50 8.24
N GLN A 25 -9.00 -16.63 7.57
CA GLN A 25 -8.00 -17.65 7.28
C GLN A 25 -6.92 -17.11 6.31
N ARG A 26 -7.32 -16.35 5.29
CA ARG A 26 -6.36 -15.67 4.40
C ARG A 26 -5.57 -14.60 5.15
N ARG A 27 -6.21 -13.84 6.04
CA ARG A 27 -5.50 -12.85 6.88
C ARG A 27 -4.41 -13.47 7.74
N SER A 28 -4.61 -14.67 8.26
CA SER A 28 -3.63 -15.33 9.14
C SER A 28 -2.36 -15.80 8.44
N VAL A 29 -2.34 -15.84 7.10
CA VAL A 29 -1.16 -16.21 6.30
C VAL A 29 -0.51 -15.02 5.58
N VAL A 30 -1.01 -13.83 5.82
CA VAL A 30 -0.46 -12.57 5.30
C VAL A 30 0.18 -11.77 6.43
N THR A 31 1.38 -11.30 6.21
CA THR A 31 2.10 -10.40 7.13
C THR A 31 1.92 -8.94 6.69
N PRO A 32 1.12 -8.14 7.40
CA PRO A 32 0.95 -6.74 7.02
C PRO A 32 2.17 -5.89 7.35
N ILE A 33 2.50 -4.96 6.44
CA ILE A 33 3.36 -3.80 6.67
C ILE A 33 2.45 -2.58 6.61
N VAL A 34 2.13 -1.99 7.74
CA VAL A 34 1.24 -0.83 7.84
C VAL A 34 2.04 0.45 7.74
N GLU A 35 2.02 1.08 6.58
CA GLU A 35 2.66 2.36 6.35
C GLU A 35 1.72 3.51 6.75
N LEU A 36 2.05 4.21 7.83
CA LEU A 36 1.30 5.39 8.27
C LEU A 36 1.41 6.50 7.24
N SER A 37 0.27 6.99 6.80
CA SER A 37 0.16 8.11 5.86
C SER A 37 -0.90 9.11 6.32
N ARG A 38 -0.83 10.33 5.80
CA ARG A 38 -1.87 11.34 6.06
C ARG A 38 -3.25 10.86 5.63
N GLY A 39 -4.27 11.30 6.32
CA GLY A 39 -5.65 11.15 5.90
C GLY A 39 -5.99 12.00 4.67
N LYS A 40 -7.22 11.90 4.20
CA LYS A 40 -7.72 12.78 3.14
C LYS A 40 -7.97 14.18 3.69
N LYS A 41 -7.54 15.20 2.95
CA LYS A 41 -7.91 16.59 3.23
C LYS A 41 -9.43 16.74 3.21
N LYS A 42 -10.03 17.16 4.30
CA LYS A 42 -11.49 17.32 4.37
C LYS A 42 -11.94 18.50 3.48
N ARG A 43 -12.73 18.21 2.46
CA ARG A 43 -13.27 19.24 1.54
C ARG A 43 -14.25 20.23 2.20
N ASN A 44 -14.95 19.82 3.26
CA ASN A 44 -16.00 20.58 3.93
C ASN A 44 -15.71 20.85 5.42
N ALA A 45 -14.48 20.71 5.86
CA ALA A 45 -14.10 21.00 7.26
C ALA A 45 -14.12 22.51 7.57
N GLY A 46 -14.52 23.33 6.62
CA GLY A 46 -14.51 24.77 6.74
C GLY A 46 -15.81 25.42 7.22
N LYS A 47 -16.79 24.69 7.72
CA LYS A 47 -18.05 25.29 8.21
C LYS A 47 -18.35 24.80 9.62
N ASP A 48 -18.75 25.71 10.51
CA ASP A 48 -19.29 25.42 11.82
C ASP A 48 -20.74 24.84 11.72
N LYS A 49 -21.35 24.52 12.86
CA LYS A 49 -22.73 24.03 12.92
C LYS A 49 -23.76 25.03 12.35
N ALA A 50 -23.40 26.30 12.23
CA ALA A 50 -24.22 27.36 11.67
C ALA A 50 -23.95 27.63 10.17
N GLY A 51 -23.04 26.84 9.55
CA GLY A 51 -22.69 26.98 8.13
C GLY A 51 -21.67 28.05 7.81
N LYS A 52 -21.05 28.71 8.83
CA LYS A 52 -19.98 29.71 8.64
C LYS A 52 -18.64 29.02 8.41
N PRO A 53 -17.76 29.56 7.53
CA PRO A 53 -16.41 29.07 7.37
C PRO A 53 -15.64 29.09 8.69
N LEU A 54 -15.00 27.99 9.06
CA LEU A 54 -14.06 27.94 10.19
C LEU A 54 -12.79 28.71 9.83
N THR A 55 -12.19 29.37 10.80
CA THR A 55 -10.86 29.95 10.63
C THR A 55 -9.80 28.85 10.51
N ALA A 56 -8.63 29.16 9.93
CA ALA A 56 -7.52 28.21 9.83
C ALA A 56 -7.10 27.65 11.21
N GLU A 57 -7.20 28.48 12.24
CA GLU A 57 -6.88 28.13 13.64
C GLU A 57 -7.93 27.19 14.24
N GLN A 58 -9.20 27.39 13.96
CA GLN A 58 -10.28 26.48 14.38
C GLN A 58 -10.21 25.12 13.62
N LEU A 59 -9.77 25.14 12.36
CA LEU A 59 -9.52 23.92 11.58
C LEU A 59 -8.36 23.10 12.16
N LEU A 60 -7.25 23.76 12.50
CA LEU A 60 -6.09 23.13 13.13
C LEU A 60 -6.41 22.57 14.51
N SER A 61 -7.15 23.32 15.35
CA SER A 61 -7.48 22.89 16.71
C SER A 61 -8.47 21.74 16.79
N THR A 62 -9.34 21.59 15.78
CA THR A 62 -10.44 20.59 15.82
C THR A 62 -10.14 19.28 15.11
N PHE A 63 -9.31 19.27 14.05
CA PHE A 63 -9.19 18.08 13.17
C PHE A 63 -7.80 17.79 12.60
N GLY A 64 -6.81 18.66 12.78
CA GLY A 64 -5.62 18.64 11.92
C GLY A 64 -5.99 18.79 10.42
N VAL A 65 -5.12 19.34 9.61
CA VAL A 65 -5.42 19.58 8.17
C VAL A 65 -5.74 18.27 7.44
N TYR A 66 -5.15 17.17 7.86
CA TYR A 66 -5.26 15.86 7.21
C TYR A 66 -5.86 14.77 8.11
N GLY A 67 -6.30 15.09 9.34
CA GLY A 67 -6.93 14.12 10.22
C GLY A 67 -6.09 12.88 10.50
N PHE A 68 -4.77 13.05 10.71
CA PHE A 68 -3.82 11.96 10.91
C PHE A 68 -4.25 11.01 12.04
N GLU A 69 -4.57 11.53 13.22
CA GLU A 69 -4.96 10.72 14.36
C GLU A 69 -6.20 9.87 14.08
N ARG A 70 -7.23 10.44 13.45
CA ARG A 70 -8.43 9.69 13.07
C ARG A 70 -8.12 8.59 12.05
N ASN A 71 -7.25 8.90 11.08
CA ASN A 71 -6.85 7.92 10.06
C ASN A 71 -6.07 6.78 10.68
N TRP A 72 -5.17 7.11 11.59
CA TRP A 72 -4.39 6.18 12.37
C TRP A 72 -5.29 5.26 13.21
N GLN A 73 -6.17 5.82 14.06
CA GLN A 73 -7.10 5.04 14.88
C GLN A 73 -7.97 4.08 14.05
N SER A 74 -8.48 4.55 12.90
CA SER A 74 -9.24 3.70 11.97
C SER A 74 -8.41 2.58 11.36
N SER A 75 -7.09 2.76 11.21
CA SER A 75 -6.19 1.74 10.71
C SER A 75 -5.85 0.70 11.77
N LEU A 76 -5.63 1.15 13.00
CA LEU A 76 -5.47 0.27 14.16
C LEU A 76 -6.68 -0.64 14.36
N GLU A 77 -7.87 -0.09 14.25
CA GLU A 77 -9.09 -0.87 14.36
C GLU A 77 -9.15 -1.97 13.29
N ALA A 78 -8.65 -1.70 12.09
CA ALA A 78 -8.56 -2.72 11.03
C ALA A 78 -7.51 -3.80 11.34
N MET A 79 -6.47 -3.49 12.12
CA MET A 79 -5.37 -4.41 12.49
C MET A 79 -5.57 -5.12 13.83
N ARG A 80 -6.63 -4.83 14.56
CA ARG A 80 -6.84 -5.34 15.92
C ARG A 80 -6.82 -6.87 15.99
N ASP A 81 -7.32 -7.53 14.96
CA ASP A 81 -7.40 -9.00 14.87
C ASP A 81 -6.18 -9.63 14.19
N CYS A 82 -5.16 -8.83 13.83
CA CYS A 82 -3.91 -9.38 13.31
C CYS A 82 -3.12 -10.05 14.41
N ASP A 83 -2.51 -11.19 14.10
CA ASP A 83 -1.56 -11.83 15.02
C ASP A 83 -0.36 -10.93 15.28
N TRP A 84 0.12 -10.25 14.23
CA TRP A 84 1.14 -9.20 14.28
C TRP A 84 1.27 -8.48 12.93
N PHE A 85 1.87 -7.30 12.94
CA PHE A 85 2.16 -6.51 11.74
C PHE A 85 3.39 -5.64 11.95
N PHE A 86 4.08 -5.29 10.87
CA PHE A 86 5.09 -4.24 10.91
C PHE A 86 4.44 -2.87 10.84
N LEU A 87 4.92 -1.95 11.67
CA LEU A 87 4.50 -0.55 11.64
C LEU A 87 5.60 0.29 11.04
N ASP A 88 5.27 1.03 9.99
CA ASP A 88 6.19 1.87 9.24
C ASP A 88 5.61 3.27 9.02
N LEU A 89 6.43 4.20 8.57
CA LEU A 89 6.06 5.57 8.27
C LEU A 89 6.27 5.86 6.78
N THR A 90 5.32 6.60 6.17
CA THR A 90 5.44 6.92 4.75
C THR A 90 6.69 7.74 4.45
N ARG A 91 7.35 7.39 3.34
CA ARG A 91 8.46 8.14 2.75
C ARG A 91 8.02 8.97 1.55
N GLU A 92 6.77 8.79 1.11
CA GLU A 92 6.20 9.53 -0.01
C GLU A 92 5.78 10.94 0.44
N PRO A 93 6.43 12.01 -0.04
CA PRO A 93 6.16 13.38 0.42
C PRO A 93 4.70 13.81 0.24
N SER A 94 4.05 13.34 -0.84
CA SER A 94 2.64 13.66 -1.11
C SER A 94 1.68 13.02 -0.10
N LEU A 95 2.14 12.05 0.68
CA LEU A 95 1.39 11.36 1.72
C LEU A 95 1.80 11.80 3.14
N SER A 96 2.73 12.75 3.26
CA SER A 96 3.19 13.31 4.53
C SER A 96 2.26 14.42 5.05
N CYS A 97 2.45 14.74 6.32
CA CYS A 97 1.85 15.88 7.03
C CYS A 97 2.71 16.22 8.25
N ALA A 98 2.43 17.32 8.92
CA ALA A 98 3.24 17.79 10.05
C ALA A 98 3.43 16.75 11.16
N GLU A 99 2.40 15.93 11.44
CA GLU A 99 2.48 14.86 12.42
C GLU A 99 3.43 13.75 12.00
N ILE A 100 3.41 13.37 10.69
CA ILE A 100 4.31 12.37 10.12
C ILE A 100 5.74 12.89 10.11
N GLU A 101 5.96 14.12 9.68
CA GLU A 101 7.28 14.78 9.70
C GLU A 101 7.84 14.85 11.13
N ALA A 102 6.98 15.15 12.10
CA ALA A 102 7.38 15.16 13.50
C ALA A 102 7.79 13.76 14.02
N LEU A 103 7.13 12.68 13.56
CA LEU A 103 7.51 11.31 13.89
C LEU A 103 8.80 10.89 13.19
N GLY A 104 8.99 11.31 11.95
CA GLY A 104 10.17 11.01 11.13
C GLY A 104 11.42 11.81 11.48
N ASN A 105 11.33 12.75 12.44
CA ASN A 105 12.47 13.56 12.86
C ASN A 105 13.53 12.72 13.58
N SER A 106 14.78 12.77 13.11
CA SER A 106 15.90 11.96 13.60
C SER A 106 16.44 12.40 14.98
N ALA A 107 16.04 13.57 15.49
CA ALA A 107 16.54 14.11 16.74
C ALA A 107 16.44 13.10 17.89
N ASN A 108 17.52 12.99 18.66
CA ASN A 108 17.67 12.08 19.80
C ASN A 108 17.42 10.60 19.43
N GLY A 109 17.87 10.16 18.25
CA GLY A 109 17.69 8.78 17.80
C GLY A 109 16.25 8.43 17.48
N TYR A 110 15.54 9.31 16.79
CA TYR A 110 14.12 9.13 16.45
C TYR A 110 13.21 8.96 17.68
N GLU A 111 13.47 9.72 18.73
CA GLU A 111 12.77 9.58 20.04
C GLU A 111 11.24 9.59 19.88
N LYS A 112 10.69 10.47 19.02
CA LYS A 112 9.24 10.57 18.83
C LYS A 112 8.64 9.32 18.21
N TRP A 113 9.31 8.77 17.20
CA TRP A 113 8.91 7.52 16.58
C TRP A 113 9.00 6.35 17.55
N THR A 114 10.13 6.22 18.21
CA THR A 114 10.36 5.18 19.21
C THR A 114 9.30 5.20 20.29
N ARG A 115 9.02 6.38 20.87
CA ARG A 115 7.95 6.56 21.86
C ARG A 115 6.59 6.20 21.29
N PHE A 116 6.24 6.67 20.09
CA PHE A 116 4.97 6.36 19.44
C PHE A 116 4.77 4.85 19.31
N VAL A 117 5.76 4.12 18.82
CA VAL A 117 5.73 2.65 18.65
C VAL A 117 5.51 1.95 20.00
N PHE A 118 6.26 2.33 21.04
CA PHE A 118 6.10 1.74 22.37
C PHE A 118 4.74 2.04 23.00
N ASP A 119 4.20 3.25 22.81
CA ASP A 119 2.89 3.60 23.36
C ASP A 119 1.78 2.81 22.66
N ARG A 120 1.86 2.61 21.33
CA ARG A 120 0.91 1.75 20.61
C ARG A 120 0.99 0.29 21.06
N ARG A 121 2.19 -0.21 21.36
CA ARG A 121 2.34 -1.56 21.93
C ARG A 121 1.69 -1.68 23.31
N LYS A 122 1.82 -0.67 24.18
CA LYS A 122 1.15 -0.64 25.50
C LYS A 122 -0.37 -0.66 25.39
N GLU A 123 -0.93 -0.17 24.29
CA GLU A 123 -2.36 -0.25 23.97
C GLU A 123 -2.83 -1.65 23.53
N GLY A 124 -1.93 -2.64 23.56
CA GLY A 124 -2.22 -4.03 23.25
C GLY A 124 -2.07 -4.41 21.77
N LEU A 125 -1.50 -3.52 20.95
CA LEU A 125 -1.23 -3.84 19.55
C LEU A 125 -0.02 -4.76 19.42
N LYS A 126 -0.17 -5.82 18.64
CA LYS A 126 0.89 -6.79 18.34
C LYS A 126 1.76 -6.29 17.17
N LEU A 127 2.30 -5.11 17.30
CA LEU A 127 3.13 -4.49 16.26
C LEU A 127 4.62 -4.82 16.43
N LYS A 128 5.35 -4.74 15.32
CA LYS A 128 6.81 -4.83 15.19
C LYS A 128 7.31 -3.54 14.55
N PRO A 129 8.40 -2.92 15.01
CA PRO A 129 8.87 -1.65 14.48
C PRO A 129 9.61 -1.81 13.16
N THR A 130 9.49 -0.80 12.31
CA THR A 130 10.43 -0.53 11.22
C THR A 130 11.36 0.61 11.62
N LEU A 131 12.65 0.46 11.33
CA LEU A 131 13.62 1.53 11.48
C LEU A 131 13.31 2.64 10.48
N LEU A 132 13.31 3.86 10.95
CA LEU A 132 13.25 5.03 10.08
C LEU A 132 14.65 5.45 9.69
N VAL A 133 14.80 5.77 8.43
CA VAL A 133 16.03 6.29 7.84
C VAL A 133 15.68 7.64 7.25
N ASN A 134 16.28 8.67 7.78
CA ASN A 134 16.18 10.02 7.28
C ASN A 134 17.61 10.58 7.29
N PRO A 135 18.35 10.47 6.17
CA PRO A 135 19.66 11.08 6.07
C PRO A 135 19.50 12.54 6.44
N ALA A 136 20.30 13.00 7.39
CA ALA A 136 20.22 14.35 7.88
C ALA A 136 20.41 15.33 6.72
N GLU A 137 19.64 16.44 6.72
CA GLU A 137 19.93 17.57 5.86
C GLU A 137 21.30 18.18 6.15
N ASP A 138 21.88 17.83 7.30
CA ASP A 138 23.23 18.19 7.71
C ASP A 138 24.21 17.06 7.35
N ASP A 139 25.31 17.37 6.71
CA ASP A 139 26.41 16.48 6.32
C ASP A 139 27.15 15.81 7.51
N ASP A 140 26.49 15.59 8.65
CA ASP A 140 27.07 14.95 9.83
C ASP A 140 26.76 13.44 9.84
N GLU A 141 27.57 12.69 9.11
CA GLU A 141 27.51 11.24 9.05
C GLU A 141 27.62 10.58 10.44
N ALA A 142 28.47 11.09 11.31
CA ALA A 142 28.66 10.53 12.65
C ALA A 142 27.39 10.67 13.50
N LYS A 143 26.70 11.81 13.39
CA LYS A 143 25.43 12.04 14.05
C LYS A 143 24.35 11.14 13.48
N TYR A 144 24.25 11.02 12.15
CA TYR A 144 23.31 10.13 11.47
C TYR A 144 23.46 8.68 11.97
N VAL A 145 24.66 8.14 11.95
CA VAL A 145 24.95 6.77 12.43
C VAL A 145 24.61 6.63 13.92
N SER A 146 24.93 7.64 14.74
CA SER A 146 24.58 7.66 16.17
C SER A 146 23.07 7.61 16.40
N ASP A 147 22.28 8.40 15.66
CA ASP A 147 20.82 8.42 15.77
C ASP A 147 20.21 7.09 15.32
N LEU A 148 20.72 6.49 14.24
CA LEU A 148 20.29 5.19 13.75
C LEU A 148 20.55 4.06 14.77
N LYS A 149 21.76 4.04 15.37
CA LYS A 149 22.12 3.10 16.44
C LYS A 149 21.29 3.28 17.71
N ALA A 150 21.00 4.51 18.07
CA ALA A 150 20.16 4.81 19.23
C ALA A 150 18.73 4.29 19.02
N GLN A 151 18.16 4.47 17.84
CA GLN A 151 16.86 3.92 17.47
C GLN A 151 16.86 2.39 17.54
N PHE A 152 17.83 1.74 16.92
CA PHE A 152 17.96 0.28 16.95
C PHE A 152 18.08 -0.24 18.38
N SER A 153 18.96 0.34 19.19
CA SER A 153 19.16 -0.02 20.60
C SER A 153 17.88 0.15 21.42
N ALA A 154 17.08 1.17 21.16
CA ALA A 154 15.81 1.35 21.83
C ALA A 154 14.81 0.23 21.48
N PHE A 155 14.70 -0.12 20.20
CA PHE A 155 13.79 -1.17 19.75
C PHE A 155 14.23 -2.57 20.18
N SER A 156 15.53 -2.90 20.12
CA SER A 156 16.06 -4.23 20.48
C SER A 156 15.77 -4.60 21.94
N LYS A 157 15.68 -3.63 22.84
CA LYS A 157 15.30 -3.85 24.25
C LYS A 157 13.83 -4.28 24.43
N GLY A 158 12.98 -3.97 23.49
CA GLY A 158 11.53 -4.19 23.62
C GLY A 158 10.94 -5.15 22.61
N PHE A 159 11.58 -5.42 21.49
CA PHE A 159 11.04 -6.22 20.40
C PHE A 159 12.00 -7.36 20.05
N LYS A 160 11.45 -8.47 19.60
CA LYS A 160 12.22 -9.61 19.06
C LYS A 160 12.29 -9.62 17.53
N GLU A 161 11.53 -8.78 16.88
CA GLU A 161 11.59 -8.57 15.43
C GLU A 161 11.62 -7.08 15.13
N ILE A 162 12.56 -6.70 14.27
CA ILE A 162 12.77 -5.32 13.79
C ILE A 162 12.91 -5.38 12.27
N ALA A 163 12.27 -4.48 11.55
CA ALA A 163 12.44 -4.34 10.11
C ALA A 163 13.27 -3.09 9.76
N TYR A 164 13.95 -3.18 8.64
CA TYR A 164 14.56 -2.08 7.92
C TYR A 164 14.03 -2.10 6.50
N ARG A 165 13.26 -1.10 6.10
CA ARG A 165 12.77 -0.97 4.72
C ARG A 165 13.57 0.08 3.99
N VAL A 166 13.96 -0.21 2.78
CA VAL A 166 14.76 0.68 1.94
C VAL A 166 14.33 0.60 0.50
N ALA A 167 14.32 1.75 -0.18
CA ALA A 167 14.14 1.79 -1.63
C ALA A 167 15.41 1.25 -2.30
N VAL A 168 15.24 0.33 -3.27
CA VAL A 168 16.36 -0.19 -4.05
C VAL A 168 16.71 0.83 -5.12
N THR A 169 17.77 1.58 -4.88
CA THR A 169 18.31 2.60 -5.80
C THR A 169 19.55 2.08 -6.53
N GLU A 170 20.06 2.87 -7.47
CA GLU A 170 21.29 2.50 -8.18
C GLU A 170 22.53 2.58 -7.31
N ASP A 171 22.51 3.43 -6.28
CA ASP A 171 23.70 3.80 -5.49
C ASP A 171 23.97 2.89 -4.28
N ASP A 172 23.04 2.00 -3.92
CA ASP A 172 23.14 1.06 -2.76
C ASP A 172 23.57 1.72 -1.43
N GLU A 173 23.24 2.98 -1.23
CA GLU A 173 23.57 3.74 -0.01
C GLU A 173 23.11 3.06 1.27
N PHE A 174 22.04 2.27 1.22
CA PHE A 174 21.53 1.51 2.36
C PHE A 174 22.54 0.45 2.89
N LEU A 175 23.53 0.03 2.09
CA LEU A 175 24.57 -0.86 2.58
C LEU A 175 25.43 -0.17 3.65
N PHE A 176 25.62 1.14 3.56
CA PHE A 176 26.29 1.92 4.60
C PHE A 176 25.53 1.84 5.93
N ASP A 177 24.20 1.96 5.91
CA ASP A 177 23.36 1.84 7.10
C ASP A 177 23.50 0.45 7.74
N LEU A 178 23.40 -0.59 6.91
CA LEU A 178 23.49 -1.98 7.36
C LEU A 178 24.86 -2.30 7.95
N LEU A 179 25.93 -1.83 7.32
CA LEU A 179 27.30 -2.00 7.82
C LEU A 179 27.52 -1.23 9.13
N SER A 180 26.97 -0.02 9.22
CA SER A 180 27.02 0.79 10.43
C SER A 180 26.27 0.16 11.61
N LEU A 181 25.16 -0.55 11.33
CA LEU A 181 24.36 -1.28 12.33
C LEU A 181 24.82 -2.74 12.56
N LYS A 182 25.80 -3.24 11.79
CA LYS A 182 26.17 -4.66 11.85
C LYS A 182 26.46 -5.18 13.26
N PRO A 183 27.24 -4.50 14.11
CA PRO A 183 27.50 -4.97 15.48
C PRO A 183 26.21 -5.12 16.31
N GLU A 184 25.29 -4.18 16.17
CA GLU A 184 24.02 -4.16 16.88
C GLU A 184 23.08 -5.26 16.35
N ILE A 185 23.05 -5.47 15.03
CA ILE A 185 22.26 -6.54 14.38
C ILE A 185 22.78 -7.91 14.82
N ASP A 186 24.09 -8.13 14.81
CA ASP A 186 24.71 -9.38 15.20
C ASP A 186 24.41 -9.70 16.69
N ALA A 187 24.56 -8.73 17.58
CA ALA A 187 24.24 -8.88 18.99
C ALA A 187 22.76 -9.23 19.19
N PHE A 188 21.86 -8.50 18.53
CA PHE A 188 20.41 -8.73 18.59
C PHE A 188 20.02 -10.13 18.12
N ARG A 189 20.63 -10.60 17.03
CA ARG A 189 20.39 -11.96 16.49
C ARG A 189 20.92 -13.05 17.41
N ASN A 190 22.09 -12.84 18.01
CA ASN A 190 22.68 -13.76 19.00
C ASN A 190 21.79 -13.91 20.25
N GLU A 191 20.99 -12.91 20.58
CA GLU A 191 19.96 -12.95 21.64
C GLU A 191 18.62 -13.53 21.17
N GLY A 192 18.55 -14.10 19.96
CA GLY A 192 17.34 -14.70 19.37
C GLY A 192 16.40 -13.69 18.74
N GLY A 193 16.87 -12.49 18.43
CA GLY A 193 16.12 -11.50 17.63
C GLY A 193 16.15 -11.83 16.14
N ARG A 194 15.13 -11.40 15.41
CA ARG A 194 15.01 -11.52 13.94
C ARG A 194 15.06 -10.13 13.31
N PHE A 195 15.94 -9.95 12.36
CA PHE A 195 16.09 -8.71 11.62
C PHE A 195 15.65 -8.89 10.19
N PHE A 196 14.70 -8.06 9.74
CA PHE A 196 14.10 -8.10 8.41
C PHE A 196 14.62 -6.95 7.57
N ILE A 197 15.10 -7.24 6.38
CA ILE A 197 15.47 -6.25 5.37
C ILE A 197 14.42 -6.30 4.27
N ILE A 198 13.67 -5.21 4.11
CA ILE A 198 12.63 -5.08 3.10
C ILE A 198 13.20 -4.25 1.95
N LEU A 199 13.56 -4.93 0.87
CA LEU A 199 14.03 -4.32 -0.36
C LEU A 199 12.84 -3.88 -1.20
N ASP A 200 12.55 -2.59 -1.16
CA ASP A 200 11.37 -1.99 -1.78
C ASP A 200 11.71 -1.41 -3.15
N HIS A 201 11.19 -2.03 -4.20
CA HIS A 201 11.32 -1.56 -5.57
C HIS A 201 10.24 -0.53 -5.94
N GLU A 202 9.32 -0.25 -5.02
CA GLU A 202 8.19 0.63 -5.29
C GLU A 202 7.42 0.20 -6.55
N TYR A 203 7.37 1.06 -7.57
CA TYR A 203 6.69 0.76 -8.82
C TYR A 203 7.65 0.14 -9.85
N VAL A 204 7.40 -1.11 -10.20
CA VAL A 204 8.08 -1.82 -11.30
C VAL A 204 7.19 -1.77 -12.54
N ARG A 205 7.65 -1.06 -13.56
CA ARG A 205 6.90 -0.95 -14.82
C ARG A 205 6.70 -2.33 -15.45
N PRO A 206 5.51 -2.63 -16.03
CA PRO A 206 5.29 -3.84 -16.79
C PRO A 206 6.39 -4.10 -17.83
N GLY A 207 6.94 -5.33 -17.85
CA GLY A 207 8.07 -5.74 -18.66
C GLY A 207 9.44 -5.64 -17.98
N ASN A 208 9.56 -4.99 -16.82
CA ASN A 208 10.86 -4.74 -16.18
C ASN A 208 11.18 -5.66 -14.98
N GLY A 209 10.27 -6.55 -14.56
CA GLY A 209 10.49 -7.41 -13.38
C GLY A 209 11.80 -8.20 -13.43
N LEU A 210 12.11 -8.83 -14.58
CA LEU A 210 13.36 -9.59 -14.75
C LEU A 210 14.63 -8.73 -14.76
N VAL A 211 14.53 -7.47 -15.20
CA VAL A 211 15.66 -6.53 -15.16
C VAL A 211 15.99 -6.19 -13.71
N HIS A 212 14.95 -5.85 -12.92
CA HIS A 212 15.10 -5.59 -11.49
C HIS A 212 15.61 -6.82 -10.72
N ALA A 213 15.12 -8.02 -11.07
CA ALA A 213 15.50 -9.26 -10.38
C ALA A 213 17.01 -9.52 -10.36
N LYS A 214 17.69 -9.27 -11.49
CA LYS A 214 19.14 -9.46 -11.58
C LYS A 214 19.90 -8.55 -10.62
N ARG A 215 19.51 -7.29 -10.55
CA ARG A 215 20.10 -6.32 -9.60
C ARG A 215 19.81 -6.72 -8.17
N THR A 216 18.57 -7.07 -7.87
CA THR A 216 18.12 -7.50 -6.55
C THR A 216 18.90 -8.70 -6.04
N ALA A 217 19.14 -9.71 -6.90
CA ALA A 217 19.95 -10.87 -6.53
C ALA A 217 21.39 -10.50 -6.16
N GLN A 218 22.00 -9.54 -6.86
CA GLN A 218 23.34 -9.03 -6.50
C GLN A 218 23.32 -8.32 -5.14
N VAL A 219 22.34 -7.46 -4.92
CA VAL A 219 22.15 -6.74 -3.64
C VAL A 219 21.98 -7.73 -2.48
N ILE A 220 21.16 -8.76 -2.64
CA ILE A 220 20.96 -9.79 -1.61
C ILE A 220 22.23 -10.57 -1.35
N SER A 221 23.03 -10.88 -2.39
CA SER A 221 24.33 -11.52 -2.22
C SER A 221 25.28 -10.67 -1.37
N SER A 222 25.30 -9.35 -1.59
CA SER A 222 26.10 -8.41 -0.77
C SER A 222 25.60 -8.36 0.68
N ILE A 223 24.30 -8.31 0.89
CA ILE A 223 23.69 -8.33 2.24
C ILE A 223 24.09 -9.62 2.98
N TYR A 224 23.94 -10.78 2.35
CA TYR A 224 24.29 -12.05 2.99
C TYR A 224 25.80 -12.22 3.23
N ALA A 225 26.63 -11.67 2.36
CA ALA A 225 28.09 -11.66 2.58
C ALA A 225 28.47 -10.87 3.84
N GLU A 226 27.79 -9.77 4.12
CA GLU A 226 28.09 -8.89 5.24
C GLU A 226 27.37 -9.28 6.54
N LEU A 227 26.10 -9.62 6.47
CA LEU A 227 25.24 -9.84 7.64
C LEU A 227 24.90 -11.32 7.89
N GLY A 228 25.33 -12.23 7.01
CA GLY A 228 24.91 -13.62 7.07
C GLY A 228 23.44 -13.81 6.74
N ASP A 229 22.84 -14.89 7.25
CA ASP A 229 21.47 -15.30 6.95
C ASP A 229 20.44 -14.42 7.70
N VAL A 230 20.14 -13.24 7.18
CA VAL A 230 19.08 -12.34 7.64
C VAL A 230 17.80 -12.55 6.82
N GLU A 231 16.66 -12.12 7.37
CA GLU A 231 15.38 -12.22 6.67
C GLU A 231 15.27 -11.14 5.59
N VAL A 232 15.17 -11.52 4.33
CA VAL A 232 15.01 -10.58 3.22
C VAL A 232 13.65 -10.70 2.57
N VAL A 233 12.97 -9.56 2.42
CA VAL A 233 11.68 -9.43 1.72
C VAL A 233 11.91 -8.63 0.44
N VAL A 234 11.48 -9.17 -0.69
CA VAL A 234 11.46 -8.46 -1.98
C VAL A 234 10.07 -7.88 -2.17
N LEU A 235 9.95 -6.56 -2.08
CA LEU A 235 8.71 -5.81 -2.10
C LEU A 235 8.61 -4.96 -3.37
N ALA A 236 7.49 -5.04 -4.09
CA ALA A 236 7.25 -4.23 -5.28
C ALA A 236 5.75 -4.12 -5.61
N THR A 237 5.40 -3.27 -6.55
CA THR A 237 4.10 -3.29 -7.23
C THR A 237 4.25 -2.93 -8.70
N SER A 238 3.53 -3.61 -9.57
CA SER A 238 3.41 -3.25 -10.99
C SER A 238 2.14 -2.46 -11.30
N PHE A 239 1.34 -2.15 -10.29
CA PHE A 239 0.11 -1.40 -10.52
C PHE A 239 0.42 0.08 -10.81
N PRO A 240 0.08 0.61 -12.02
CA PRO A 240 0.45 1.97 -12.43
C PRO A 240 -0.37 3.03 -11.68
N LYS A 241 0.14 4.26 -11.67
CA LYS A 241 -0.60 5.43 -11.16
C LYS A 241 -1.90 5.66 -11.95
N SER A 242 -1.85 5.44 -13.26
CA SER A 242 -3.02 5.36 -14.14
C SER A 242 -2.88 4.15 -15.05
N VAL A 243 -3.95 3.37 -15.25
CA VAL A 243 -3.93 2.22 -16.16
C VAL A 243 -3.64 2.62 -17.62
N THR A 244 -3.92 3.87 -17.99
CA THR A 244 -3.57 4.41 -19.30
C THR A 244 -2.09 4.73 -19.48
N ASP A 245 -1.28 4.59 -18.44
CA ASP A 245 0.18 4.69 -18.55
C ASP A 245 0.81 3.41 -19.13
N VAL A 246 0.05 2.31 -19.13
CA VAL A 246 0.53 0.96 -19.53
C VAL A 246 -0.38 0.28 -20.54
N GLY A 247 -1.59 0.78 -20.80
CA GLY A 247 -2.56 0.16 -21.69
C GLY A 247 -3.59 1.14 -22.24
N ASP A 248 -4.60 0.61 -22.91
CA ASP A 248 -5.60 1.36 -23.65
C ASP A 248 -6.62 2.09 -22.76
N GLU A 249 -7.38 2.99 -23.39
CA GLU A 249 -8.36 3.87 -22.74
C GLU A 249 -9.53 3.11 -22.09
N GLU A 250 -9.96 1.97 -22.65
CA GLU A 250 -11.17 1.28 -22.22
C GLU A 250 -10.88 -0.06 -21.52
N HIS A 251 -9.94 -0.84 -22.03
CA HIS A 251 -9.56 -2.14 -21.47
C HIS A 251 -8.17 -2.54 -21.95
N ASP A 252 -7.44 -3.21 -21.10
CA ASP A 252 -6.17 -3.84 -21.45
C ASP A 252 -5.74 -4.80 -20.34
N ILE A 253 -4.52 -5.33 -20.50
CA ILE A 253 -3.87 -6.29 -19.63
C ILE A 253 -2.43 -5.87 -19.37
N PHE A 254 -1.95 -6.05 -18.14
CA PHE A 254 -0.52 -5.93 -17.83
C PHE A 254 -0.10 -6.99 -16.82
N ARG A 255 1.17 -7.35 -16.89
CA ARG A 255 1.76 -8.40 -16.08
C ARG A 255 1.97 -7.92 -14.64
N VAL A 256 1.78 -8.80 -13.64
CA VAL A 256 2.07 -8.58 -12.23
C VAL A 256 3.57 -8.81 -12.01
N GLU A 257 4.39 -7.80 -12.28
CA GLU A 257 5.86 -7.91 -12.38
C GLU A 257 6.54 -8.26 -11.06
N GLU A 258 5.95 -7.89 -9.93
CA GLU A 258 6.47 -8.21 -8.60
C GLU A 258 6.61 -9.72 -8.37
N ILE A 259 5.72 -10.51 -8.95
CA ILE A 259 5.80 -11.98 -8.89
C ILE A 259 6.99 -12.49 -9.71
N TYR A 260 7.15 -12.01 -10.94
CA TYR A 260 8.26 -12.43 -11.80
C TYR A 260 9.63 -11.98 -11.27
N LEU A 261 9.68 -10.79 -10.68
CA LEU A 261 10.85 -10.30 -9.97
C LEU A 261 11.22 -11.25 -8.83
N TYR A 262 10.26 -11.56 -7.97
CA TYR A 262 10.46 -12.46 -6.83
C TYR A 262 10.88 -13.86 -7.25
N GLU A 263 10.18 -14.47 -8.20
CA GLU A 263 10.49 -15.84 -8.66
C GLU A 263 11.89 -15.94 -9.27
N GLU A 264 12.33 -14.92 -10.01
CA GLU A 264 13.68 -14.89 -10.57
C GLU A 264 14.74 -14.77 -9.48
N VAL A 265 14.53 -13.87 -8.49
CA VAL A 265 15.42 -13.75 -7.32
C VAL A 265 15.47 -15.05 -6.53
N LYS A 266 14.34 -15.70 -6.33
CA LYS A 266 14.24 -16.95 -5.55
C LYS A 266 15.01 -18.10 -6.16
N LYS A 267 15.29 -18.12 -7.46
CA LYS A 267 16.15 -19.13 -8.10
C LYS A 267 17.57 -19.13 -7.53
N THR A 268 18.07 -17.97 -7.13
CA THR A 268 19.42 -17.78 -6.57
C THR A 268 19.40 -17.74 -5.04
N HIS A 269 18.37 -17.15 -4.46
CA HIS A 269 18.22 -16.92 -3.02
C HIS A 269 16.92 -17.51 -2.51
N THR A 270 16.90 -18.80 -2.20
CA THR A 270 15.69 -19.57 -1.85
C THR A 270 15.01 -19.12 -0.56
N GLY A 271 15.72 -18.45 0.35
CA GLY A 271 15.21 -17.95 1.64
C GLY A 271 14.47 -16.62 1.58
N VAL A 272 14.47 -15.93 0.41
CA VAL A 272 13.78 -14.64 0.30
C VAL A 272 12.27 -14.79 0.40
N LYS A 273 11.62 -13.74 0.86
CA LYS A 273 10.17 -13.67 1.05
C LYS A 273 9.54 -12.72 0.04
N TYR A 274 8.31 -13.03 -0.36
CA TYR A 274 7.53 -12.22 -1.28
C TYR A 274 6.82 -11.06 -0.57
N GLY A 275 6.79 -9.89 -1.19
CA GLY A 275 5.99 -8.76 -0.75
C GLY A 275 5.42 -7.94 -1.90
N ASP A 276 4.24 -7.35 -1.68
CA ASP A 276 3.63 -6.42 -2.63
C ASP A 276 2.77 -5.35 -1.95
N TYR A 277 2.12 -4.52 -2.76
CA TYR A 277 1.25 -3.41 -2.35
C TYR A 277 -0.25 -3.71 -2.56
N GLY A 278 -0.62 -4.97 -2.78
CA GLY A 278 -2.02 -5.34 -3.05
C GLY A 278 -2.62 -4.65 -4.26
N SER A 279 -1.89 -4.54 -5.37
CA SER A 279 -2.31 -3.78 -6.56
C SER A 279 -2.53 -2.28 -6.31
N ILE A 280 -1.79 -1.67 -5.40
CA ILE A 280 -1.84 -0.22 -5.16
C ILE A 280 -0.52 0.42 -5.63
N ASN A 281 -0.59 1.58 -6.27
CA ASN A 281 0.61 2.35 -6.60
C ASN A 281 1.15 3.07 -5.35
N PRO A 282 2.47 3.16 -5.16
CA PRO A 282 3.07 3.89 -4.04
C PRO A 282 2.59 5.33 -3.95
N ILE A 283 2.38 5.98 -5.08
CA ILE A 283 1.92 7.37 -5.18
C ILE A 283 0.39 7.40 -5.25
N ARG A 284 -0.25 8.09 -4.29
CA ARG A 284 -1.70 8.27 -4.31
C ARG A 284 -2.11 9.36 -5.30
N ASN A 285 -3.07 9.03 -6.17
CA ASN A 285 -3.62 9.98 -7.11
C ASN A 285 -4.85 10.70 -6.53
N ASP A 286 -4.62 11.66 -5.63
CA ASP A 286 -5.69 12.41 -4.96
C ASP A 286 -6.29 13.55 -5.81
N GLU A 287 -5.62 13.99 -6.87
CA GLU A 287 -5.94 15.24 -7.58
C GLU A 287 -6.87 15.10 -8.79
N ILE A 288 -6.92 13.96 -9.43
CA ILE A 288 -7.58 13.78 -10.76
C ILE A 288 -9.11 13.76 -10.71
N ILE A 289 -9.73 13.57 -9.56
CA ILE A 289 -11.16 13.20 -9.48
C ILE A 289 -12.12 14.41 -9.51
N ILE A 290 -11.62 15.66 -9.43
CA ILE A 290 -12.44 16.79 -8.99
C ILE A 290 -13.27 17.44 -10.10
N THR A 291 -12.79 17.52 -11.34
CA THR A 291 -13.36 18.40 -12.35
C THR A 291 -14.23 17.73 -13.41
N GLN A 292 -13.99 16.48 -13.76
CA GLN A 292 -14.69 15.79 -14.87
C GLN A 292 -15.44 14.51 -14.47
N GLY A 293 -15.43 14.12 -13.17
CA GLY A 293 -15.90 12.83 -12.73
C GLY A 293 -14.85 11.74 -13.07
N TRP A 294 -15.11 10.53 -12.62
CA TRP A 294 -14.27 9.37 -12.92
C TRP A 294 -14.93 8.46 -13.95
N ARG A 295 -14.12 7.67 -14.65
CA ARG A 295 -14.62 6.57 -15.48
C ARG A 295 -14.82 5.34 -14.58
N PRO A 296 -16.03 4.80 -14.47
CA PRO A 296 -16.25 3.51 -13.80
C PRO A 296 -15.27 2.47 -14.33
N ARG A 297 -14.55 1.83 -13.40
CA ARG A 297 -13.51 0.85 -13.71
C ARG A 297 -13.60 -0.31 -12.73
N ILE A 298 -13.43 -1.53 -13.24
CA ILE A 298 -13.24 -2.75 -12.48
C ILE A 298 -11.97 -3.41 -12.97
N ASP A 299 -11.11 -3.77 -12.04
CA ASP A 299 -9.87 -4.50 -12.27
C ASP A 299 -9.95 -5.85 -11.58
N PHE A 300 -9.33 -6.87 -12.16
CA PHE A 300 -9.15 -8.18 -11.54
C PHE A 300 -7.81 -8.78 -11.93
N VAL A 301 -7.31 -9.69 -11.09
CA VAL A 301 -6.08 -10.44 -11.38
C VAL A 301 -6.46 -11.85 -11.83
N SER A 302 -5.90 -12.30 -12.96
CA SER A 302 -6.05 -13.63 -13.51
C SER A 302 -4.76 -14.40 -13.35
N ARG A 303 -4.90 -15.72 -13.13
CA ARG A 303 -3.78 -16.68 -13.13
C ARG A 303 -3.69 -17.49 -14.43
N HIS A 304 -4.50 -17.17 -15.43
CA HIS A 304 -4.43 -17.79 -16.74
C HIS A 304 -3.21 -17.26 -17.50
N ASP A 305 -2.35 -18.15 -17.98
CA ASP A 305 -1.09 -17.83 -18.67
C ASP A 305 -0.14 -16.94 -17.85
N GLY A 306 -0.06 -17.15 -16.53
CA GLY A 306 0.71 -16.37 -15.58
C GLY A 306 -0.15 -15.33 -14.85
N MET A 307 0.49 -14.49 -14.04
CA MET A 307 -0.21 -13.49 -13.24
C MET A 307 -0.33 -12.17 -14.00
N HIS A 308 -1.58 -11.81 -14.32
CA HIS A 308 -1.89 -10.58 -15.06
C HIS A 308 -3.05 -9.82 -14.41
N THR A 309 -2.95 -8.48 -14.42
CA THR A 309 -4.07 -7.59 -14.09
C THR A 309 -4.80 -7.21 -15.36
N TYR A 310 -6.10 -7.43 -15.37
CA TYR A 310 -7.05 -7.00 -16.40
C TYR A 310 -7.85 -5.82 -15.87
N TYR A 311 -8.14 -4.84 -16.72
CA TYR A 311 -9.03 -3.75 -16.36
C TYR A 311 -10.04 -3.45 -17.46
N PHE A 312 -11.23 -3.06 -17.05
CA PHE A 312 -12.26 -2.48 -17.90
C PHE A 312 -12.73 -1.15 -17.31
N ARG A 313 -12.88 -0.15 -18.18
CA ARG A 313 -13.40 1.17 -17.79
C ARG A 313 -14.31 1.72 -18.85
N GLU A 314 -15.33 2.47 -18.46
CA GLU A 314 -16.27 3.09 -19.38
C GLU A 314 -16.35 4.60 -19.21
N LYS A 315 -16.47 5.31 -20.33
CA LYS A 315 -16.87 6.72 -20.33
C LYS A 315 -18.36 6.82 -20.05
N ARG A 316 -18.76 7.72 -19.15
CA ARG A 316 -20.20 7.89 -18.84
C ARG A 316 -20.97 8.38 -20.06
N LYS A 317 -22.09 7.72 -20.36
CA LYS A 317 -22.96 8.03 -21.50
C LYS A 317 -23.85 9.23 -21.17
N VAL A 318 -24.02 10.12 -22.15
CA VAL A 318 -25.03 11.19 -22.09
C VAL A 318 -26.39 10.57 -22.37
N VAL A 319 -27.34 10.73 -21.46
CA VAL A 319 -28.71 10.20 -21.56
C VAL A 319 -29.76 11.30 -21.81
N GLY A 320 -29.31 12.54 -21.81
CA GLY A 320 -30.18 13.69 -22.07
C GLY A 320 -29.49 15.03 -21.82
N THR A 321 -30.21 16.08 -21.89
CA THR A 321 -29.78 17.45 -21.55
C THR A 321 -30.74 18.11 -20.60
N LYS A 322 -30.29 19.03 -19.75
CA LYS A 322 -31.09 19.88 -18.90
C LYS A 322 -30.67 21.33 -18.94
N GLU A 323 -31.58 22.24 -18.88
CA GLU A 323 -31.24 23.65 -18.67
C GLU A 323 -30.85 23.88 -17.21
N VAL A 324 -29.80 24.64 -17.00
CA VAL A 324 -29.35 25.11 -15.69
C VAL A 324 -29.06 26.59 -15.77
N VAL A 325 -29.38 27.34 -14.74
CA VAL A 325 -29.00 28.75 -14.64
C VAL A 325 -27.67 28.85 -13.91
N VAL A 326 -26.65 29.39 -14.59
CA VAL A 326 -25.33 29.63 -14.02
C VAL A 326 -25.01 31.10 -14.14
N LYS A 327 -24.86 31.78 -13.02
CA LYS A 327 -24.62 33.25 -12.94
C LYS A 327 -25.65 34.07 -13.72
N GLY A 328 -26.95 33.68 -13.67
CA GLY A 328 -28.02 34.36 -14.35
C GLY A 328 -28.23 33.99 -15.83
N GLU A 329 -27.34 33.22 -16.44
CA GLU A 329 -27.45 32.75 -17.82
C GLU A 329 -28.04 31.32 -17.88
N LYS A 330 -28.94 31.05 -18.81
CA LYS A 330 -29.39 29.69 -19.12
C LYS A 330 -28.33 28.95 -19.91
N LYS A 331 -27.86 27.80 -19.39
CA LYS A 331 -26.90 26.92 -20.05
C LYS A 331 -27.46 25.51 -20.14
N THR A 332 -27.27 24.89 -21.28
CA THR A 332 -27.59 23.46 -21.46
C THR A 332 -26.46 22.61 -20.89
N LYS A 333 -26.83 21.70 -20.00
CA LYS A 333 -25.86 20.75 -19.40
C LYS A 333 -26.27 19.32 -19.74
N ASN A 334 -25.31 18.50 -20.13
CA ASN A 334 -25.52 17.09 -20.36
C ASN A 334 -25.92 16.38 -19.06
N VAL A 335 -26.92 15.51 -19.14
CA VAL A 335 -27.31 14.56 -18.11
C VAL A 335 -26.59 13.24 -18.40
N LEU A 336 -25.75 12.80 -17.47
CA LEU A 336 -25.00 11.56 -17.59
C LEU A 336 -25.75 10.42 -16.92
N ALA A 337 -25.67 9.23 -17.49
CA ALA A 337 -26.19 8.00 -16.88
C ALA A 337 -25.63 7.81 -15.46
N PRO A 338 -26.39 7.20 -14.52
CA PRO A 338 -25.92 6.88 -13.19
C PRO A 338 -24.65 6.01 -13.22
N TYR A 339 -23.79 6.17 -12.23
CA TYR A 339 -22.57 5.36 -12.12
C TYR A 339 -22.87 3.87 -12.00
N SER A 340 -23.96 3.49 -11.31
CA SER A 340 -24.39 2.09 -11.14
C SER A 340 -24.60 1.38 -12.48
N VAL A 341 -25.22 2.05 -13.46
CA VAL A 341 -25.44 1.49 -14.81
C VAL A 341 -24.12 1.15 -15.48
N HIS A 342 -23.10 2.01 -15.31
CA HIS A 342 -21.79 1.78 -15.88
C HIS A 342 -21.02 0.68 -15.15
N TYR A 343 -21.08 0.64 -13.81
CA TYR A 343 -20.44 -0.44 -13.05
C TYR A 343 -21.08 -1.79 -13.37
N GLN A 344 -22.39 -1.86 -13.56
CA GLN A 344 -23.07 -3.08 -14.03
C GLN A 344 -22.55 -3.50 -15.41
N SER A 345 -22.50 -2.56 -16.36
CA SER A 345 -21.97 -2.82 -17.71
C SER A 345 -20.52 -3.32 -17.68
N VAL A 346 -19.66 -2.66 -16.91
CA VAL A 346 -18.24 -3.04 -16.78
C VAL A 346 -18.12 -4.41 -16.12
N ALA A 347 -18.87 -4.70 -15.06
CA ALA A 347 -18.87 -6.00 -14.38
C ALA A 347 -19.29 -7.14 -15.33
N THR A 348 -20.32 -6.91 -16.16
CA THR A 348 -20.77 -7.87 -17.16
C THR A 348 -19.67 -8.16 -18.19
N LYS A 349 -18.95 -7.14 -18.65
CA LYS A 349 -17.81 -7.30 -19.57
C LYS A 349 -16.68 -8.10 -18.95
N VAL A 350 -16.35 -7.80 -17.69
CA VAL A 350 -15.33 -8.52 -16.91
C VAL A 350 -15.68 -10.00 -16.80
N MET A 351 -16.91 -10.33 -16.40
CA MET A 351 -17.35 -11.73 -16.29
C MET A 351 -17.40 -12.48 -17.63
N GLY A 352 -17.63 -11.75 -18.73
CA GLY A 352 -17.61 -12.31 -20.08
C GLY A 352 -16.21 -12.64 -20.61
N LEU A 353 -15.13 -12.30 -19.87
CA LEU A 353 -13.76 -12.49 -20.32
C LEU A 353 -13.25 -13.90 -19.96
N ALA A 354 -13.84 -14.92 -20.59
CA ALA A 354 -13.35 -16.30 -20.49
C ALA A 354 -12.11 -16.51 -21.39
N PRO A 355 -11.10 -17.31 -21.01
CA PRO A 355 -11.02 -18.08 -19.77
C PRO A 355 -10.45 -17.29 -18.56
N TYR A 356 -10.06 -16.05 -18.74
CA TYR A 356 -9.27 -15.29 -17.77
C TYR A 356 -10.01 -15.06 -16.47
N TYR A 357 -11.27 -14.62 -16.52
CA TYR A 357 -12.09 -14.38 -15.33
C TYR A 357 -12.42 -15.68 -14.56
N GLN A 358 -12.47 -16.82 -15.24
CA GLN A 358 -12.75 -18.12 -14.62
C GLN A 358 -11.67 -18.55 -13.63
N THR A 359 -10.47 -17.98 -13.69
CA THR A 359 -9.39 -18.24 -12.73
C THR A 359 -9.49 -17.41 -11.46
N VAL A 360 -10.42 -16.45 -11.40
CA VAL A 360 -10.61 -15.62 -10.20
C VAL A 360 -11.11 -16.48 -9.05
N THR A 361 -10.38 -16.44 -7.96
CA THR A 361 -10.69 -17.22 -6.75
C THR A 361 -11.97 -16.69 -6.10
N ALA A 362 -12.79 -17.60 -5.55
CA ALA A 362 -13.95 -17.25 -4.72
C ALA A 362 -13.51 -16.38 -3.54
N SER A 363 -14.07 -15.17 -3.47
CA SER A 363 -13.68 -14.13 -2.52
C SER A 363 -14.73 -13.02 -2.47
N TRP A 364 -14.67 -12.17 -1.43
CA TRP A 364 -15.56 -11.01 -1.35
C TRP A 364 -15.48 -10.12 -2.60
N GLY A 365 -14.30 -9.86 -3.11
CA GLY A 365 -14.14 -9.02 -4.31
C GLY A 365 -14.76 -9.65 -5.55
N ASN A 366 -14.68 -10.96 -5.70
CA ASN A 366 -15.35 -11.70 -6.77
C ASN A 366 -16.87 -11.61 -6.63
N ASP A 367 -17.40 -11.76 -5.43
CA ASP A 367 -18.84 -11.67 -5.13
C ASP A 367 -19.39 -10.27 -5.47
N GLU A 368 -18.62 -9.20 -5.18
CA GLU A 368 -19.00 -7.82 -5.55
C GLU A 368 -19.09 -7.62 -7.08
N ILE A 369 -18.19 -8.24 -7.86
CA ILE A 369 -18.26 -8.19 -9.33
C ILE A 369 -19.50 -8.94 -9.83
N ILE A 370 -19.76 -10.14 -9.32
CA ILE A 370 -20.93 -10.96 -9.67
C ILE A 370 -22.22 -10.21 -9.34
N ALA A 371 -22.32 -9.64 -8.14
CA ALA A 371 -23.48 -8.88 -7.71
C ALA A 371 -23.72 -7.65 -8.61
N ALA A 372 -22.65 -6.93 -8.95
CA ALA A 372 -22.74 -5.76 -9.83
C ALA A 372 -23.20 -6.13 -11.24
N ALA A 373 -22.71 -7.24 -11.82
CA ALA A 373 -23.17 -7.72 -13.12
C ALA A 373 -24.66 -8.09 -13.10
N GLY A 374 -25.14 -8.64 -11.98
CA GLY A 374 -26.56 -8.90 -11.72
C GLY A 374 -27.41 -7.65 -11.43
N GLY A 375 -26.83 -6.44 -11.41
CA GLY A 375 -27.52 -5.17 -11.17
C GLY A 375 -27.46 -4.69 -9.71
N ALA A 376 -26.95 -5.48 -8.76
CA ALA A 376 -26.77 -5.10 -7.37
C ALA A 376 -25.38 -4.46 -7.14
N VAL A 377 -25.21 -3.23 -7.63
CA VAL A 377 -23.94 -2.50 -7.51
C VAL A 377 -23.74 -2.02 -6.08
N GLY A 378 -22.77 -2.60 -5.36
CA GLY A 378 -22.48 -2.33 -3.94
C GLY A 378 -22.07 -0.89 -3.67
N SER A 379 -21.38 -0.23 -4.60
CA SER A 379 -21.01 1.18 -4.47
C SER A 379 -20.70 1.84 -5.81
N ASN A 380 -21.01 3.15 -5.86
CA ASN A 380 -20.61 4.02 -6.98
C ASN A 380 -19.23 4.68 -6.76
N SER A 381 -18.53 4.37 -5.66
CA SER A 381 -17.28 5.02 -5.31
C SER A 381 -16.07 4.29 -5.92
N PRO A 382 -15.11 4.99 -6.57
CA PRO A 382 -13.85 4.38 -6.99
C PRO A 382 -13.10 3.67 -5.86
N SER A 383 -13.14 4.23 -4.65
CA SER A 383 -12.49 3.64 -3.47
C SER A 383 -13.02 2.25 -3.11
N HIS A 384 -14.30 1.97 -3.40
CA HIS A 384 -14.86 0.63 -3.21
C HIS A 384 -14.25 -0.36 -4.22
N TRP A 385 -14.19 -0.01 -5.47
CA TRP A 385 -13.65 -0.86 -6.52
C TRP A 385 -12.12 -1.07 -6.42
N ILE A 386 -11.41 -0.10 -5.85
CA ILE A 386 -10.02 -0.29 -5.43
C ILE A 386 -9.93 -1.37 -4.34
N SER A 387 -10.85 -1.38 -3.37
CA SER A 387 -10.88 -2.44 -2.33
C SER A 387 -11.18 -3.81 -2.91
N VAL A 388 -12.11 -3.89 -3.86
CA VAL A 388 -12.46 -5.12 -4.59
C VAL A 388 -11.24 -5.67 -5.32
N ARG A 389 -10.56 -4.84 -6.09
CA ARG A 389 -9.32 -5.21 -6.78
C ARG A 389 -8.24 -5.74 -5.83
N MET A 390 -7.98 -5.00 -4.74
CA MET A 390 -6.96 -5.36 -3.77
C MET A 390 -7.26 -6.72 -3.12
N GLU A 391 -8.50 -6.96 -2.74
CA GLU A 391 -8.90 -8.23 -2.11
C GLU A 391 -8.75 -9.40 -3.09
N ILE A 392 -9.17 -9.23 -4.36
CA ILE A 392 -8.96 -10.21 -5.42
C ILE A 392 -7.47 -10.48 -5.62
N HIS A 393 -6.64 -9.43 -5.68
CA HIS A 393 -5.20 -9.57 -5.86
C HIS A 393 -4.59 -10.44 -4.75
N ILE A 394 -4.84 -10.09 -3.50
CA ILE A 394 -4.33 -10.85 -2.35
C ILE A 394 -4.75 -12.32 -2.44
N SER A 395 -6.03 -12.57 -2.71
CA SER A 395 -6.56 -13.93 -2.83
C SER A 395 -5.92 -14.72 -3.98
N GLN A 396 -5.66 -14.07 -5.12
CA GLN A 396 -4.98 -14.68 -6.27
C GLN A 396 -3.50 -14.96 -6.01
N VAL A 397 -2.80 -14.06 -5.32
CA VAL A 397 -1.39 -14.25 -4.91
C VAL A 397 -1.27 -15.45 -3.96
N LEU A 398 -2.12 -15.53 -2.94
CA LEU A 398 -2.14 -16.69 -2.02
C LEU A 398 -2.38 -18.00 -2.77
N LYS A 399 -3.31 -18.00 -3.72
CA LYS A 399 -3.61 -19.18 -4.54
C LYS A 399 -2.46 -19.54 -5.48
N TYR A 400 -1.81 -18.53 -6.05
CA TYR A 400 -0.66 -18.71 -6.94
C TYR A 400 0.52 -19.39 -6.24
N PHE A 401 0.85 -18.96 -5.03
CA PHE A 401 1.91 -19.57 -4.23
C PHE A 401 1.50 -20.84 -3.48
N GLY A 402 0.26 -21.31 -3.63
CA GLY A 402 -0.22 -22.52 -2.98
C GLY A 402 -0.37 -22.39 -1.45
N CYS A 403 -0.47 -21.16 -0.94
CA CYS A 403 -0.65 -20.87 0.49
C CYS A 403 -2.07 -20.36 0.84
N ASP A 404 -3.01 -20.42 -0.11
CA ASP A 404 -4.42 -20.12 0.17
C ASP A 404 -5.00 -21.19 1.09
N PRO A 405 -5.46 -20.86 2.29
CA PRO A 405 -5.96 -21.82 3.27
C PRO A 405 -7.41 -22.27 2.99
N ILE A 406 -8.02 -21.82 1.88
CA ILE A 406 -9.42 -22.10 1.52
C ILE A 406 -9.50 -22.89 0.21
#